data_80848421138824f00bbbc514c1ebc413
#
_entry.id   80848421138824f00bbbc514c1ebc413
#
_cell.length_a   1.000
_cell.length_b   1.000
_cell.length_c   1.000
_cell.angle_alpha   90.00
_cell.angle_beta   90.00
_cell.angle_gamma   90.00
#
_symmetry.space_group_name_H-M   'P 1'
#
loop_
_entity.id
_entity.type
_entity.pdbx_description
1 polymer ?
#
loop_
_entity_poly.entity_id
_entity_poly.type
_entity_poly.pdbx_seq_one_letter_code
_entity_poly.pdbx_strand_id
1 'polypeptide(L)'
;MLIATAIGPIFTNMKQIAILALSDATINSIDSSYQILNRVNDFLKYQGKPPFYTVEIVGTQPTESLNNRLYSIKVNNTIDRITRTDLIVIPLLCGDFSKALEKNKAYADWLVRQYHLEAEIVCLCVGSFLLAATGLLDNRRCAIHWAAKNEFTGMFPKLRTVDDTIITDEEGIYTCGGGYSYLNLLLYIIEKHLGSAFSILASKMFEIDLERKTQQPFIIFIGQKKHGDPDVLKTQEHIENHAEEPLNIDTLCKTLNLSRRNLERRFKKCTGNTVMEYRKKYVK
;
A
#
# COMPACT_ATOMS: atom_id res chain seq x y z
N MET A 1 -31.85 11.96 -9.89
CA MET A 1 -32.99 11.12 -9.53
C MET A 1 -32.95 9.82 -10.34
N LEU A 2 -32.01 8.91 -10.05
CA LEU A 2 -31.85 7.60 -10.70
C LEU A 2 -31.04 6.66 -9.80
N ILE A 3 -31.49 6.47 -8.53
CA ILE A 3 -30.99 5.40 -7.64
C ILE A 3 -32.22 4.82 -6.92
N ALA A 4 -33.17 4.32 -7.71
CA ALA A 4 -34.27 3.53 -7.17
C ALA A 4 -34.24 2.18 -7.90
N THR A 5 -34.27 1.11 -7.06
CA THR A 5 -34.41 -0.30 -7.44
C THR A 5 -33.13 -1.08 -7.77
N ALA A 6 -32.25 -1.26 -6.77
CA ALA A 6 -31.59 -2.54 -6.63
C ALA A 6 -31.98 -3.07 -5.24
N ILE A 7 -32.88 -4.04 -5.20
CA ILE A 7 -33.12 -4.87 -4.03
C ILE A 7 -31.84 -5.70 -3.84
N GLY A 8 -30.86 -5.10 -3.17
CA GLY A 8 -29.66 -5.81 -2.78
C GLY A 8 -29.98 -6.78 -1.63
N PRO A 9 -29.11 -7.75 -1.37
CA PRO A 9 -29.32 -8.77 -0.35
C PRO A 9 -29.68 -8.14 1.00
N ILE A 10 -30.58 -8.77 1.76
CA ILE A 10 -30.87 -8.45 3.15
C ILE A 10 -29.64 -8.87 3.93
N PHE A 11 -28.83 -7.91 4.38
CA PHE A 11 -27.64 -8.17 5.20
C PHE A 11 -28.11 -8.55 6.61
N THR A 12 -27.88 -9.80 6.99
CA THR A 12 -28.37 -10.36 8.25
C THR A 12 -27.49 -10.03 9.44
N ASN A 13 -26.21 -9.65 9.23
CA ASN A 13 -25.28 -9.33 10.32
C ASN A 13 -24.45 -8.08 10.00
N MET A 14 -24.40 -7.16 10.98
CA MET A 14 -23.55 -5.97 10.96
C MET A 14 -22.09 -6.39 11.21
N LYS A 15 -21.17 -5.98 10.35
CA LYS A 15 -19.72 -6.29 10.50
C LYS A 15 -19.04 -5.29 11.43
N GLN A 16 -18.27 -5.80 12.37
CA GLN A 16 -17.42 -5.03 13.27
C GLN A 16 -16.07 -4.75 12.58
N ILE A 17 -15.69 -3.49 12.45
CA ILE A 17 -14.44 -3.06 11.81
C ILE A 17 -13.56 -2.35 12.84
N ALA A 18 -12.33 -2.84 13.00
CA ALA A 18 -11.30 -2.24 13.82
C ALA A 18 -10.25 -1.54 12.94
N ILE A 19 -10.18 -0.21 12.96
CA ILE A 19 -9.11 0.57 12.35
C ILE A 19 -8.05 0.83 13.42
N LEU A 20 -6.83 0.35 13.21
CA LEU A 20 -5.77 0.45 14.22
C LEU A 20 -5.19 1.86 14.31
N ALA A 21 -5.07 2.39 15.51
CA ALA A 21 -4.38 3.64 15.81
C ALA A 21 -2.91 3.35 16.16
N LEU A 22 -2.09 3.02 15.16
CA LEU A 22 -0.69 2.64 15.35
C LEU A 22 0.19 3.87 15.60
N SER A 23 1.18 3.74 16.47
CA SER A 23 2.29 4.70 16.54
C SER A 23 2.96 4.81 15.17
N ASP A 24 3.32 6.00 14.74
CA ASP A 24 3.89 6.30 13.42
C ASP A 24 2.94 6.01 12.23
N ALA A 25 1.62 5.83 12.47
CA ALA A 25 0.65 5.79 11.39
C ALA A 25 0.39 7.19 10.81
N THR A 26 0.02 7.23 9.53
CA THR A 26 -0.44 8.47 8.90
C THR A 26 -1.92 8.69 9.21
N ILE A 27 -2.26 9.88 9.74
CA ILE A 27 -3.64 10.20 10.14
C ILE A 27 -4.62 10.11 8.96
N ASN A 28 -4.20 10.49 7.75
CA ASN A 28 -5.05 10.45 6.57
C ASN A 28 -5.50 9.03 6.22
N SER A 29 -4.67 7.99 6.46
CA SER A 29 -5.08 6.61 6.19
C SER A 29 -6.09 6.09 7.22
N ILE A 30 -6.04 6.55 8.46
CA ILE A 30 -7.02 6.24 9.50
C ILE A 30 -8.34 6.96 9.18
N ASP A 31 -8.26 8.29 8.99
CA ASP A 31 -9.46 9.11 8.77
C ASP A 31 -10.19 8.74 7.48
N SER A 32 -9.49 8.60 6.34
CA SER A 32 -10.15 8.22 5.10
C SER A 32 -10.78 6.83 5.16
N SER A 33 -10.16 5.86 5.86
CA SER A 33 -10.77 4.56 6.09
C SER A 33 -12.06 4.69 6.90
N TYR A 34 -12.02 5.47 7.98
CA TYR A 34 -13.19 5.73 8.81
C TYR A 34 -14.31 6.41 8.02
N GLN A 35 -13.99 7.45 7.25
CA GLN A 35 -14.96 8.19 6.46
C GLN A 35 -15.58 7.34 5.33
N ILE A 36 -14.77 6.62 4.57
CA ILE A 36 -15.24 5.80 3.43
C ILE A 36 -16.15 4.67 3.92
N LEU A 37 -15.76 3.95 4.99
CA LEU A 37 -16.54 2.84 5.51
C LEU A 37 -17.86 3.31 6.17
N ASN A 38 -17.85 4.42 6.90
CA ASN A 38 -19.07 4.98 7.46
C ASN A 38 -20.00 5.57 6.39
N ARG A 39 -19.46 6.08 5.27
CA ARG A 39 -20.30 6.61 4.17
C ARG A 39 -21.22 5.53 3.58
N VAL A 40 -20.79 4.27 3.61
CA VAL A 40 -21.66 3.14 3.22
C VAL A 40 -22.91 3.08 4.10
N ASN A 41 -22.79 3.29 5.41
CA ASN A 41 -23.93 3.32 6.33
C ASN A 41 -24.87 4.50 6.04
N ASP A 42 -24.34 5.67 5.66
CA ASP A 42 -25.16 6.82 5.25
C ASP A 42 -26.00 6.49 4.00
N PHE A 43 -25.40 5.78 3.03
CA PHE A 43 -26.12 5.34 1.83
C PHE A 43 -27.22 4.34 2.16
N LEU A 44 -26.95 3.38 3.05
CA LEU A 44 -27.95 2.42 3.53
C LEU A 44 -29.09 3.12 4.26
N LYS A 45 -28.75 4.05 5.16
CA LYS A 45 -29.73 4.87 5.89
C LYS A 45 -30.63 5.67 4.95
N TYR A 46 -30.04 6.27 3.89
CA TYR A 46 -30.81 6.99 2.88
C TYR A 46 -31.80 6.08 2.14
N GLN A 47 -31.48 4.79 2.01
CA GLN A 47 -32.35 3.77 1.43
C GLN A 47 -33.33 3.14 2.44
N GLY A 48 -33.39 3.63 3.68
CA GLY A 48 -34.21 3.05 4.75
C GLY A 48 -33.72 1.70 5.27
N LYS A 49 -32.43 1.35 5.02
CA LYS A 49 -31.80 0.10 5.45
C LYS A 49 -30.99 0.29 6.74
N PRO A 50 -30.82 -0.78 7.54
CA PRO A 50 -29.94 -0.74 8.72
C PRO A 50 -28.48 -0.54 8.32
N PRO A 51 -27.61 -0.04 9.23
CA PRO A 51 -26.18 0.04 8.99
C PRO A 51 -25.57 -1.35 8.80
N PHE A 52 -24.54 -1.45 7.95
CA PHE A 52 -23.83 -2.70 7.69
C PHE A 52 -22.49 -2.78 8.44
N TYR A 53 -21.85 -1.65 8.69
CA TYR A 53 -20.59 -1.56 9.41
C TYR A 53 -20.75 -0.87 10.76
N THR A 54 -20.10 -1.43 11.80
CA THR A 54 -19.71 -0.67 13.00
C THR A 54 -18.21 -0.41 12.88
N VAL A 55 -17.81 0.83 12.73
CA VAL A 55 -16.40 1.21 12.50
C VAL A 55 -15.85 1.85 13.77
N GLU A 56 -14.84 1.23 14.36
CA GLU A 56 -14.16 1.72 15.55
C GLU A 56 -12.68 1.99 15.27
N ILE A 57 -12.15 3.07 15.86
CA ILE A 57 -10.72 3.31 15.96
C ILE A 57 -10.22 2.61 17.21
N VAL A 58 -9.22 1.75 17.06
CA VAL A 58 -8.77 0.83 18.10
C VAL A 58 -7.28 1.05 18.41
N GLY A 59 -6.96 1.20 19.68
CA GLY A 59 -5.60 1.43 20.17
C GLY A 59 -5.17 0.44 21.25
N THR A 60 -4.00 0.68 21.84
CA THR A 60 -3.52 -0.01 23.04
C THR A 60 -3.89 0.74 24.33
N GLN A 61 -4.23 2.02 24.19
CA GLN A 61 -4.63 2.91 25.29
C GLN A 61 -5.70 3.90 24.80
N PRO A 62 -6.42 4.59 25.70
CA PRO A 62 -7.56 5.46 25.34
C PRO A 62 -7.23 6.63 24.41
N THR A 63 -5.97 7.01 24.33
CA THR A 63 -5.48 8.05 23.42
C THR A 63 -4.14 7.64 22.85
N GLU A 64 -4.03 7.61 21.54
CA GLU A 64 -2.80 7.26 20.83
C GLU A 64 -2.15 8.49 20.21
N SER A 65 -0.82 8.49 20.17
CA SER A 65 -0.01 9.53 19.52
C SER A 65 0.47 9.01 18.17
N LEU A 66 0.18 9.74 17.11
CA LEU A 66 0.50 9.37 15.73
C LEU A 66 1.59 10.28 15.16
N ASN A 67 2.31 9.76 14.15
CA ASN A 67 3.27 10.52 13.34
C ASN A 67 4.23 11.37 14.20
N ASN A 68 5.07 10.72 15.01
CA ASN A 68 6.01 11.39 15.92
C ASN A 68 5.36 12.43 16.86
N ARG A 69 4.17 12.14 17.37
CA ARG A 69 3.37 13.01 18.26
C ARG A 69 2.81 14.27 17.58
N LEU A 70 2.80 14.31 16.24
CA LEU A 70 2.16 15.42 15.52
C LEU A 70 0.65 15.44 15.74
N TYR A 71 0.04 14.25 15.87
CA TYR A 71 -1.38 14.08 16.13
C TYR A 71 -1.64 13.25 17.37
N SER A 72 -2.77 13.51 18.02
CA SER A 72 -3.30 12.69 19.10
C SER A 72 -4.72 12.29 18.75
N ILE A 73 -5.04 11.00 18.84
CA ILE A 73 -6.36 10.47 18.50
C ILE A 73 -6.96 9.74 19.70
N LYS A 74 -8.21 10.03 20.01
CA LYS A 74 -9.01 9.24 20.95
C LYS A 74 -9.49 7.99 20.24
N VAL A 75 -9.32 6.84 20.90
CA VAL A 75 -9.81 5.57 20.36
C VAL A 75 -11.20 5.25 20.90
N ASN A 76 -11.98 4.51 20.15
CA ASN A 76 -13.30 4.03 20.58
C ASN A 76 -13.16 2.86 21.56
N ASN A 77 -12.13 2.01 21.33
CA ASN A 77 -11.92 0.80 22.11
C ASN A 77 -10.42 0.44 22.15
N THR A 78 -10.03 -0.48 23.04
CA THR A 78 -8.67 -0.99 23.13
C THR A 78 -8.62 -2.46 22.75
N ILE A 79 -7.47 -2.95 22.22
CA ILE A 79 -7.30 -4.33 21.74
C ILE A 79 -7.57 -5.39 22.81
N ASP A 80 -7.36 -5.08 24.08
CA ASP A 80 -7.63 -5.96 25.23
C ASP A 80 -9.13 -6.17 25.48
N ARG A 81 -9.97 -5.23 25.07
CA ARG A 81 -11.43 -5.29 25.24
C ARG A 81 -12.15 -5.91 24.03
N ILE A 82 -11.49 -6.02 22.90
CA ILE A 82 -12.08 -6.60 21.70
C ILE A 82 -11.84 -8.10 21.69
N THR A 83 -12.91 -8.87 21.92
CA THR A 83 -12.87 -10.32 21.88
C THR A 83 -12.86 -10.85 20.45
N ARG A 84 -13.64 -10.24 19.55
CA ARG A 84 -13.75 -10.59 18.12
C ARG A 84 -14.05 -9.34 17.29
N THR A 85 -13.50 -9.27 16.08
CA THR A 85 -13.87 -8.32 15.04
C THR A 85 -14.00 -9.07 13.71
N ASP A 86 -14.67 -8.49 12.72
CA ASP A 86 -14.85 -9.12 11.40
C ASP A 86 -13.82 -8.62 10.38
N LEU A 87 -13.35 -7.38 10.53
CA LEU A 87 -12.35 -6.76 9.64
C LEU A 87 -11.40 -5.88 10.44
N ILE A 88 -10.11 -6.00 10.15
CA ILE A 88 -9.07 -5.16 10.73
C ILE A 88 -8.43 -4.33 9.61
N VAL A 89 -8.32 -3.02 9.81
CA VAL A 89 -7.61 -2.12 8.91
C VAL A 89 -6.30 -1.71 9.58
N ILE A 90 -5.19 -2.10 8.98
CA ILE A 90 -3.84 -1.71 9.36
C ILE A 90 -3.46 -0.48 8.52
N PRO A 91 -3.34 0.73 9.12
CA PRO A 91 -3.05 1.96 8.39
C PRO A 91 -1.62 2.01 7.87
N LEU A 92 -1.32 3.02 7.02
CA LEU A 92 0.03 3.30 6.56
C LEU A 92 0.93 3.67 7.73
N LEU A 93 2.10 3.05 7.78
CA LEU A 93 3.19 3.46 8.67
C LEU A 93 4.07 4.51 7.97
N CYS A 94 4.78 5.33 8.75
CA CYS A 94 5.76 6.29 8.26
C CYS A 94 7.05 6.23 9.09
N GLY A 95 8.16 6.72 8.51
CA GLY A 95 9.46 6.75 9.15
C GLY A 95 10.24 5.43 9.06
N ASP A 96 10.96 5.10 10.11
CA ASP A 96 11.79 3.90 10.24
C ASP A 96 10.91 2.70 10.59
N PHE A 97 10.79 1.73 9.68
CA PHE A 97 9.89 0.58 9.86
C PHE A 97 10.33 -0.32 11.02
N SER A 98 11.63 -0.50 11.27
CA SER A 98 12.11 -1.32 12.39
C SER A 98 11.66 -0.73 13.73
N LYS A 99 11.76 0.59 13.88
CA LYS A 99 11.27 1.29 15.08
C LYS A 99 9.75 1.28 15.19
N ALA A 100 9.06 1.44 14.05
CA ALA A 100 7.60 1.38 14.02
C ALA A 100 7.08 0.00 14.45
N LEU A 101 7.73 -1.08 14.02
CA LEU A 101 7.39 -2.45 14.43
C LEU A 101 7.58 -2.65 15.95
N GLU A 102 8.69 -2.18 16.51
CA GLU A 102 8.93 -2.30 17.96
C GLU A 102 7.89 -1.51 18.78
N LYS A 103 7.53 -0.30 18.37
CA LYS A 103 6.49 0.50 19.03
C LYS A 103 5.10 -0.15 18.98
N ASN A 104 4.81 -0.88 17.90
CA ASN A 104 3.50 -1.47 17.66
C ASN A 104 3.45 -2.99 17.92
N LYS A 105 4.46 -3.57 18.54
CA LYS A 105 4.55 -5.02 18.79
C LYS A 105 3.37 -5.59 19.59
N ALA A 106 2.71 -4.79 20.43
CA ALA A 106 1.55 -5.21 21.21
C ALA A 106 0.36 -5.65 20.33
N TYR A 107 0.31 -5.19 19.06
CA TYR A 107 -0.75 -5.61 18.14
C TYR A 107 -0.49 -6.97 17.50
N ALA A 108 0.76 -7.46 17.46
CA ALA A 108 1.12 -8.68 16.72
C ALA A 108 0.32 -9.91 17.15
N ASP A 109 0.34 -10.25 18.45
CA ASP A 109 -0.40 -11.41 18.99
C ASP A 109 -1.91 -11.24 18.85
N TRP A 110 -2.40 -10.00 18.98
CA TRP A 110 -3.82 -9.70 18.79
C TRP A 110 -4.26 -9.92 17.34
N LEU A 111 -3.46 -9.48 16.35
CA LEU A 111 -3.71 -9.70 14.93
C LEU A 111 -3.76 -11.18 14.58
N VAL A 112 -2.79 -11.96 15.07
CA VAL A 112 -2.76 -13.42 14.87
C VAL A 112 -4.01 -14.08 15.46
N ARG A 113 -4.37 -13.72 16.69
CA ARG A 113 -5.56 -14.26 17.36
C ARG A 113 -6.84 -13.90 16.60
N GLN A 114 -7.03 -12.65 16.19
CA GLN A 114 -8.20 -12.22 15.43
C GLN A 114 -8.31 -12.91 14.06
N TYR A 115 -7.19 -13.09 13.37
CA TYR A 115 -7.16 -13.82 12.10
C TYR A 115 -7.61 -15.29 12.29
N HIS A 116 -7.16 -15.96 13.33
CA HIS A 116 -7.63 -17.32 13.66
C HIS A 116 -9.10 -17.36 14.11
N LEU A 117 -9.68 -16.24 14.51
CA LEU A 117 -11.12 -16.08 14.77
C LEU A 117 -11.88 -15.62 13.50
N GLU A 118 -11.26 -15.80 12.33
CA GLU A 118 -11.83 -15.49 10.99
C GLU A 118 -12.00 -13.99 10.68
N ALA A 119 -11.26 -13.11 11.37
CA ALA A 119 -11.21 -11.70 10.97
C ALA A 119 -10.45 -11.55 9.65
N GLU A 120 -11.01 -10.79 8.72
CA GLU A 120 -10.31 -10.34 7.53
C GLU A 120 -9.32 -9.22 7.89
N ILE A 121 -8.17 -9.14 7.19
CA ILE A 121 -7.14 -8.13 7.46
C ILE A 121 -6.84 -7.32 6.20
N VAL A 122 -6.98 -6.01 6.28
CA VAL A 122 -6.70 -5.04 5.21
C VAL A 122 -5.46 -4.24 5.57
N CYS A 123 -4.37 -4.45 4.83
CA CYS A 123 -3.12 -3.72 5.01
C CYS A 123 -3.03 -2.58 4.01
N LEU A 124 -3.03 -1.37 4.50
CA LEU A 124 -2.91 -0.18 3.67
C LEU A 124 -1.44 0.10 3.37
N CYS A 125 -1.03 -0.17 2.12
CA CYS A 125 0.32 0.13 1.62
C CYS A 125 1.43 -0.47 2.53
N VAL A 126 2.30 0.36 3.11
CA VAL A 126 3.38 -0.07 4.01
C VAL A 126 2.91 -0.52 5.41
N GLY A 127 1.62 -0.48 5.71
CA GLY A 127 1.04 -1.16 6.88
C GLY A 127 1.30 -2.68 6.88
N SER A 128 1.55 -3.25 5.70
CA SER A 128 1.92 -4.66 5.53
C SER A 128 3.19 -5.07 6.29
N PHE A 129 4.08 -4.12 6.65
CA PHE A 129 5.24 -4.42 7.51
C PHE A 129 4.82 -4.99 8.86
N LEU A 130 3.79 -4.41 9.49
CA LEU A 130 3.29 -4.91 10.78
C LEU A 130 2.73 -6.33 10.65
N LEU A 131 1.96 -6.59 9.60
CA LEU A 131 1.41 -7.94 9.40
C LEU A 131 2.50 -8.96 9.02
N ALA A 132 3.50 -8.57 8.22
CA ALA A 132 4.63 -9.43 7.89
C ALA A 132 5.42 -9.86 9.14
N ALA A 133 5.56 -8.97 10.12
CA ALA A 133 6.23 -9.28 11.39
C ALA A 133 5.50 -10.36 12.22
N THR A 134 4.21 -10.61 11.96
CA THR A 134 3.45 -11.70 12.62
C THR A 134 3.64 -13.07 11.95
N GLY A 135 4.25 -13.14 10.76
CA GLY A 135 4.35 -14.35 9.94
C GLY A 135 3.09 -14.70 9.13
N LEU A 136 1.98 -13.97 9.30
CA LEU A 136 0.72 -14.25 8.59
C LEU A 136 0.84 -14.02 7.05
N LEU A 137 1.84 -13.29 6.59
CA LEU A 137 2.11 -13.10 5.16
C LEU A 137 3.11 -14.11 4.58
N ASP A 138 3.71 -15.00 5.37
CA ASP A 138 4.70 -15.98 4.89
C ASP A 138 4.14 -16.81 3.73
N ASN A 139 4.89 -16.88 2.62
CA ASN A 139 4.53 -17.59 1.38
C ASN A 139 3.28 -17.08 0.64
N ARG A 140 2.67 -15.98 1.06
CA ARG A 140 1.53 -15.33 0.39
C ARG A 140 2.01 -14.25 -0.58
N ARG A 141 1.19 -13.98 -1.59
CA ARG A 141 1.40 -12.83 -2.49
C ARG A 141 1.07 -11.55 -1.74
N CYS A 142 1.93 -10.55 -1.89
CA CYS A 142 1.76 -9.27 -1.21
C CYS A 142 2.10 -8.12 -2.16
N ALA A 143 1.15 -7.20 -2.36
CA ALA A 143 1.41 -5.93 -3.02
C ALA A 143 1.94 -4.94 -1.97
N ILE A 144 3.05 -4.28 -2.27
CA ILE A 144 3.68 -3.30 -1.40
C ILE A 144 4.06 -2.05 -2.22
N HIS A 145 4.23 -0.91 -1.59
CA HIS A 145 4.72 0.29 -2.27
C HIS A 145 6.07 0.03 -2.92
N TRP A 146 6.22 0.38 -4.20
CA TRP A 146 7.42 0.11 -4.98
C TRP A 146 8.71 0.63 -4.30
N ALA A 147 8.66 1.80 -3.66
CA ALA A 147 9.82 2.39 -2.98
C ALA A 147 10.24 1.63 -1.70
N ALA A 148 9.31 0.91 -1.04
CA ALA A 148 9.58 0.14 0.17
C ALA A 148 9.91 -1.34 -0.11
N LYS A 149 9.79 -1.80 -1.36
CA LYS A 149 9.91 -3.20 -1.73
C LYS A 149 11.24 -3.83 -1.31
N ASN A 150 12.36 -3.15 -1.55
CA ASN A 150 13.69 -3.70 -1.23
C ASN A 150 13.89 -3.87 0.28
N GLU A 151 13.45 -2.91 1.08
CA GLU A 151 13.49 -2.99 2.54
C GLU A 151 12.57 -4.09 3.05
N PHE A 152 11.33 -4.15 2.52
CA PHE A 152 10.35 -5.16 2.88
C PHE A 152 10.83 -6.58 2.62
N THR A 153 11.35 -6.86 1.41
CA THR A 153 11.90 -8.19 1.06
C THR A 153 13.19 -8.52 1.82
N GLY A 154 13.98 -7.52 2.17
CA GLY A 154 15.18 -7.68 3.00
C GLY A 154 14.83 -8.09 4.43
N MET A 155 13.78 -7.51 5.02
CA MET A 155 13.31 -7.84 6.37
C MET A 155 12.52 -9.15 6.41
N PHE A 156 11.75 -9.47 5.35
CA PHE A 156 10.84 -10.61 5.30
C PHE A 156 11.05 -11.46 4.04
N PRO A 157 12.13 -12.27 3.97
CA PRO A 157 12.53 -12.98 2.75
C PRO A 157 11.58 -14.12 2.31
N LYS A 158 10.65 -14.54 3.16
CA LYS A 158 9.66 -15.57 2.83
C LYS A 158 8.45 -15.04 2.05
N LEU A 159 8.33 -13.73 1.89
CA LEU A 159 7.20 -13.12 1.20
C LEU A 159 7.33 -13.22 -0.32
N ARG A 160 6.19 -13.24 -1.00
CA ARG A 160 6.10 -13.18 -2.46
C ARG A 160 5.55 -11.83 -2.90
N THR A 161 6.42 -10.84 -3.05
CA THR A 161 5.99 -9.51 -3.52
C THR A 161 5.60 -9.54 -4.99
N VAL A 162 4.51 -8.82 -5.33
CA VAL A 162 4.00 -8.69 -6.69
C VAL A 162 4.05 -7.24 -7.17
N ASP A 163 4.33 -7.04 -8.47
CA ASP A 163 4.46 -5.72 -9.10
C ASP A 163 3.40 -5.46 -10.18
N ASP A 164 2.67 -6.49 -10.59
CA ASP A 164 1.70 -6.47 -11.69
C ASP A 164 0.32 -5.99 -11.26
N THR A 165 0.06 -5.93 -9.96
CA THR A 165 -1.21 -5.48 -9.41
C THR A 165 -1.00 -4.53 -8.23
N ILE A 166 -1.97 -3.66 -7.98
CA ILE A 166 -2.00 -2.80 -6.78
C ILE A 166 -2.69 -3.46 -5.59
N ILE A 167 -3.45 -4.53 -5.79
CA ILE A 167 -4.20 -5.21 -4.73
C ILE A 167 -3.91 -6.71 -4.81
N THR A 168 -3.70 -7.34 -3.67
CA THR A 168 -3.74 -8.80 -3.52
C THR A 168 -4.84 -9.20 -2.54
N ASP A 169 -5.46 -10.35 -2.79
CA ASP A 169 -6.50 -10.98 -1.97
C ASP A 169 -6.06 -12.42 -1.74
N GLU A 170 -5.58 -12.73 -0.55
CA GLU A 170 -5.01 -14.03 -0.19
C GLU A 170 -5.60 -14.51 1.15
N GLU A 171 -6.57 -15.41 1.07
CA GLU A 171 -7.16 -16.06 2.27
C GLU A 171 -7.64 -15.09 3.37
N GLY A 172 -8.37 -14.03 2.97
CA GLY A 172 -8.88 -13.03 3.91
C GLY A 172 -7.86 -11.96 4.32
N ILE A 173 -6.67 -11.97 3.70
CA ILE A 173 -5.67 -10.92 3.86
C ILE A 173 -5.57 -10.12 2.56
N TYR A 174 -5.76 -8.82 2.68
CA TYR A 174 -5.74 -7.88 1.56
C TYR A 174 -4.56 -6.93 1.72
N THR A 175 -3.74 -6.78 0.69
CA THR A 175 -2.64 -5.82 0.69
C THR A 175 -2.73 -4.91 -0.53
N CYS A 176 -2.16 -3.72 -0.45
CA CYS A 176 -2.06 -2.84 -1.61
C CYS A 176 -0.70 -2.18 -1.72
N GLY A 177 -0.33 -1.86 -2.97
CA GLY A 177 0.85 -1.10 -3.29
C GLY A 177 0.50 0.31 -3.79
N GLY A 178 1.38 1.27 -3.48
CA GLY A 178 1.23 2.68 -3.88
C GLY A 178 0.55 3.57 -2.83
N GLY A 179 0.98 4.83 -2.79
CA GLY A 179 0.62 5.79 -1.74
C GLY A 179 -0.87 5.88 -1.46
N TYR A 180 -1.65 6.44 -2.40
CA TYR A 180 -3.11 6.56 -2.26
C TYR A 180 -3.90 5.37 -2.86
N SER A 181 -3.24 4.33 -3.36
CA SER A 181 -3.94 3.13 -3.86
C SER A 181 -4.68 2.34 -2.77
N TYR A 182 -4.43 2.65 -1.49
CA TYR A 182 -5.21 2.07 -0.41
C TYR A 182 -6.70 2.48 -0.47
N LEU A 183 -7.02 3.60 -1.10
CA LEU A 183 -8.41 3.99 -1.34
C LEU A 183 -9.10 2.99 -2.29
N ASN A 184 -8.38 2.51 -3.32
CA ASN A 184 -8.87 1.45 -4.20
C ASN A 184 -9.07 0.13 -3.46
N LEU A 185 -8.19 -0.20 -2.48
CA LEU A 185 -8.36 -1.37 -1.64
C LEU A 185 -9.61 -1.27 -0.76
N LEU A 186 -9.88 -0.10 -0.16
CA LEU A 186 -11.12 0.10 0.61
C LEU A 186 -12.38 -0.04 -0.27
N LEU A 187 -12.35 0.48 -1.51
CA LEU A 187 -13.45 0.28 -2.46
C LEU A 187 -13.61 -1.19 -2.86
N TYR A 188 -12.51 -1.93 -3.03
CA TYR A 188 -12.52 -3.37 -3.27
C TYR A 188 -13.20 -4.14 -2.14
N ILE A 189 -12.91 -3.79 -0.87
CA ILE A 189 -13.56 -4.40 0.30
C ILE A 189 -15.07 -4.09 0.32
N ILE A 190 -15.45 -2.85 0.02
CA ILE A 190 -16.87 -2.47 -0.09
C ILE A 190 -17.56 -3.28 -1.19
N GLU A 191 -16.92 -3.43 -2.35
CA GLU A 191 -17.44 -4.24 -3.45
C GLU A 191 -17.63 -5.70 -3.06
N LYS A 192 -16.64 -6.29 -2.39
CA LYS A 192 -16.68 -7.68 -1.92
C LYS A 192 -17.80 -7.91 -0.91
N HIS A 193 -18.04 -6.96 -0.02
CA HIS A 193 -19.05 -7.09 1.03
C HIS A 193 -20.47 -6.73 0.57
N LEU A 194 -20.62 -5.73 -0.29
CA LEU A 194 -21.90 -5.09 -0.59
C LEU A 194 -22.23 -5.01 -2.08
N GLY A 195 -21.28 -5.41 -2.93
CA GLY A 195 -21.43 -5.39 -4.39
C GLY A 195 -20.99 -4.07 -5.03
N SER A 196 -20.84 -4.11 -6.37
CA SER A 196 -20.27 -3.02 -7.17
C SER A 196 -21.04 -1.70 -7.10
N ALA A 197 -22.35 -1.73 -6.86
CA ALA A 197 -23.17 -0.51 -6.75
C ALA A 197 -22.68 0.39 -5.62
N PHE A 198 -22.33 -0.15 -4.44
CA PHE A 198 -21.82 0.60 -3.31
C PHE A 198 -20.38 1.06 -3.52
N SER A 199 -19.55 0.25 -4.15
CA SER A 199 -18.17 0.61 -4.51
C SER A 199 -18.17 1.78 -5.50
N ILE A 200 -18.99 1.74 -6.56
CA ILE A 200 -19.13 2.83 -7.53
C ILE A 200 -19.68 4.11 -6.86
N LEU A 201 -20.66 3.98 -5.96
CA LEU A 201 -21.20 5.13 -5.27
C LEU A 201 -20.16 5.81 -4.38
N ALA A 202 -19.39 5.00 -3.62
CA ALA A 202 -18.29 5.51 -2.79
C ALA A 202 -17.18 6.12 -3.67
N SER A 203 -16.81 5.49 -4.79
CA SER A 203 -15.79 6.04 -5.70
C SER A 203 -16.16 7.43 -6.23
N LYS A 204 -17.42 7.62 -6.61
CA LYS A 204 -17.91 8.91 -7.09
C LYS A 204 -17.97 9.98 -6.00
N MET A 205 -18.33 9.59 -4.77
CA MET A 205 -18.40 10.52 -3.64
C MET A 205 -17.03 11.03 -3.21
N PHE A 206 -16.02 10.17 -3.28
CA PHE A 206 -14.64 10.50 -2.87
C PHE A 206 -13.71 10.78 -4.06
N GLU A 207 -14.24 10.81 -5.30
CA GLU A 207 -13.49 11.05 -6.54
C GLU A 207 -12.29 10.10 -6.72
N ILE A 208 -12.50 8.81 -6.37
CA ILE A 208 -11.47 7.78 -6.46
C ILE A 208 -11.59 7.07 -7.81
N ASP A 209 -10.51 7.03 -8.55
CA ASP A 209 -10.42 6.28 -9.83
C ASP A 209 -10.43 4.77 -9.59
N LEU A 210 -11.46 4.08 -10.08
CA LEU A 210 -11.63 2.62 -9.98
C LEU A 210 -10.75 1.85 -10.99
N GLU A 211 -10.26 2.49 -12.05
CA GLU A 211 -9.53 1.80 -13.12
C GLU A 211 -8.06 1.58 -12.80
N ARG A 212 -7.55 2.13 -11.70
CA ARG A 212 -6.17 1.96 -11.28
C ARG A 212 -5.87 0.51 -10.92
N LYS A 213 -5.07 -0.18 -11.74
CA LYS A 213 -4.71 -1.60 -11.56
C LYS A 213 -3.23 -1.83 -11.27
N THR A 214 -2.36 -0.85 -11.51
CA THR A 214 -0.91 -1.01 -11.37
C THR A 214 -0.23 0.25 -10.83
N GLN A 215 0.94 0.08 -10.20
CA GLN A 215 1.83 1.16 -9.78
C GLN A 215 2.80 1.59 -10.88
N GLN A 216 2.89 0.87 -11.99
CA GLN A 216 3.91 1.07 -13.04
C GLN A 216 4.10 2.53 -13.49
N PRO A 217 3.02 3.34 -13.69
CA PRO A 217 3.17 4.74 -14.07
C PRO A 217 3.85 5.63 -13.03
N PHE A 218 3.95 5.17 -11.78
CA PHE A 218 4.45 5.95 -10.64
C PHE A 218 5.82 5.46 -10.14
N ILE A 219 6.37 4.42 -10.74
CA ILE A 219 7.69 3.90 -10.35
C ILE A 219 8.75 4.87 -10.86
N ILE A 220 9.43 5.54 -9.94
CA ILE A 220 10.62 6.30 -10.25
C ILE A 220 11.77 5.31 -10.48
N PHE A 221 12.31 5.30 -11.67
CA PHE A 221 13.47 4.50 -11.98
C PHE A 221 14.71 5.11 -11.30
N ILE A 222 15.05 4.60 -10.13
CA ILE A 222 16.32 4.91 -9.47
C ILE A 222 17.31 3.89 -10.00
N GLY A 223 18.16 4.29 -10.94
CA GLY A 223 19.13 3.40 -11.57
C GLY A 223 20.01 2.66 -10.56
N GLN A 224 20.42 1.46 -10.93
CA GLN A 224 21.32 0.64 -10.11
C GLN A 224 22.70 1.31 -10.01
N LYS A 225 22.96 2.09 -8.96
CA LYS A 225 24.23 2.83 -8.75
C LYS A 225 25.22 2.12 -7.81
N LYS A 226 24.84 0.98 -7.20
CA LYS A 226 25.67 0.26 -6.24
C LYS A 226 26.60 -0.79 -6.92
N HIS A 227 27.25 -0.43 -8.04
CA HIS A 227 28.09 -1.37 -8.78
C HIS A 227 29.58 -1.00 -8.83
N GLY A 228 29.98 0.18 -8.38
CA GLY A 228 31.37 0.61 -8.28
C GLY A 228 32.11 0.84 -9.62
N ASP A 229 31.44 0.79 -10.78
CA ASP A 229 32.05 1.09 -12.08
C ASP A 229 31.93 2.60 -12.39
N PRO A 230 33.07 3.34 -12.37
CA PRO A 230 33.03 4.81 -12.46
C PRO A 230 32.54 5.34 -13.82
N ASP A 231 32.81 4.62 -14.92
CA ASP A 231 32.37 5.07 -16.23
C ASP A 231 30.88 4.81 -16.45
N VAL A 232 30.37 3.72 -15.88
CA VAL A 232 28.93 3.45 -15.88
C VAL A 232 28.21 4.48 -15.01
N LEU A 233 28.75 4.83 -13.83
CA LEU A 233 28.17 5.88 -12.96
C LEU A 233 28.11 7.24 -13.69
N LYS A 234 29.21 7.66 -14.35
CA LYS A 234 29.23 8.88 -15.16
C LYS A 234 28.21 8.85 -16.30
N THR A 235 28.05 7.67 -16.93
CA THR A 235 27.03 7.49 -17.98
C THR A 235 25.62 7.65 -17.43
N GLN A 236 25.34 7.08 -16.25
CA GLN A 236 24.05 7.24 -15.59
C GLN A 236 23.78 8.71 -15.22
N GLU A 237 24.77 9.38 -14.60
CA GLU A 237 24.67 10.82 -14.27
C GLU A 237 24.44 11.69 -15.49
N HIS A 238 25.12 11.39 -16.60
CA HIS A 238 24.90 12.13 -17.84
C HIS A 238 23.48 11.95 -18.36
N ILE A 239 22.96 10.73 -18.37
CA ILE A 239 21.57 10.46 -18.80
C ILE A 239 20.56 11.17 -17.89
N GLU A 240 20.80 11.15 -16.58
CA GLU A 240 19.92 11.75 -15.59
C GLU A 240 19.87 13.28 -15.67
N ASN A 241 21.03 13.90 -15.87
CA ASN A 241 21.13 15.36 -15.97
C ASN A 241 20.66 15.93 -17.32
N HIS A 242 20.60 15.08 -18.37
CA HIS A 242 20.22 15.47 -19.74
C HIS A 242 19.05 14.62 -20.25
N ALA A 243 18.11 14.32 -19.36
CA ALA A 243 17.02 13.37 -19.66
C ALA A 243 16.14 13.83 -20.84
N GLU A 244 15.90 15.14 -20.98
CA GLU A 244 15.07 15.73 -22.02
C GLU A 244 15.81 15.90 -23.37
N GLU A 245 17.13 15.85 -23.37
CA GLU A 245 17.96 16.05 -24.57
C GLU A 245 18.17 14.75 -25.36
N PRO A 246 18.34 14.77 -26.67
CA PRO A 246 18.70 13.60 -27.44
C PRO A 246 20.04 13.02 -27.00
N LEU A 247 20.06 11.78 -26.53
CA LEU A 247 21.27 11.10 -26.10
C LEU A 247 22.10 10.66 -27.32
N ASN A 248 23.31 11.20 -27.44
CA ASN A 248 24.31 10.74 -28.40
C ASN A 248 25.35 9.85 -27.71
N ILE A 249 25.17 8.53 -27.89
CA ILE A 249 26.06 7.52 -27.25
C ILE A 249 27.49 7.64 -27.76
N ASP A 250 27.71 8.00 -29.02
CA ASP A 250 29.05 8.08 -29.58
C ASP A 250 29.82 9.29 -29.02
N THR A 251 29.15 10.40 -28.77
CA THR A 251 29.74 11.55 -28.06
C THR A 251 30.10 11.15 -26.63
N LEU A 252 29.21 10.47 -25.93
CA LEU A 252 29.45 10.00 -24.57
C LEU A 252 30.64 9.01 -24.50
N CYS A 253 30.73 8.10 -25.46
CA CYS A 253 31.87 7.18 -25.59
C CYS A 253 33.21 7.90 -25.78
N LYS A 254 33.22 8.97 -26.60
CA LYS A 254 34.43 9.81 -26.79
C LYS A 254 34.83 10.50 -25.50
N THR A 255 33.86 11.08 -24.75
CA THR A 255 34.13 11.74 -23.47
C THR A 255 34.70 10.79 -22.43
N LEU A 256 34.23 9.53 -22.41
CA LEU A 256 34.69 8.50 -21.48
C LEU A 256 35.91 7.72 -21.99
N ASN A 257 36.39 8.01 -23.19
CA ASN A 257 37.47 7.30 -23.86
C ASN A 257 37.21 5.77 -23.93
N LEU A 258 35.99 5.39 -24.25
CA LEU A 258 35.54 4.01 -24.38
C LEU A 258 35.00 3.71 -25.78
N SER A 259 35.15 2.47 -26.24
CA SER A 259 34.38 2.02 -27.38
C SER A 259 32.93 1.78 -26.99
N ARG A 260 31.99 2.01 -27.91
CA ARG A 260 30.56 1.77 -27.72
C ARG A 260 30.27 0.34 -27.22
N ARG A 261 30.94 -0.65 -27.83
CA ARG A 261 30.77 -2.06 -27.41
C ARG A 261 31.22 -2.29 -25.96
N ASN A 262 32.29 -1.63 -25.52
CA ASN A 262 32.77 -1.74 -24.14
C ASN A 262 31.82 -1.09 -23.16
N LEU A 263 31.35 0.13 -23.46
CA LEU A 263 30.37 0.85 -22.64
C LEU A 263 29.08 0.03 -22.51
N GLU A 264 28.45 -0.39 -23.59
CA GLU A 264 27.20 -1.18 -23.57
C GLU A 264 27.34 -2.49 -22.79
N ARG A 265 28.44 -3.21 -22.95
CA ARG A 265 28.71 -4.46 -22.21
C ARG A 265 28.83 -4.21 -20.70
N ARG A 266 29.59 -3.19 -20.28
CA ARG A 266 29.79 -2.83 -18.88
C ARG A 266 28.50 -2.30 -18.28
N PHE A 267 27.82 -1.43 -19.00
CA PHE A 267 26.57 -0.83 -18.57
C PHE A 267 25.47 -1.90 -18.35
N LYS A 268 25.33 -2.83 -19.31
CA LYS A 268 24.39 -3.96 -19.18
C LYS A 268 24.77 -4.91 -18.02
N LYS A 269 26.07 -5.15 -17.81
CA LYS A 269 26.55 -5.95 -16.67
C LYS A 269 26.19 -5.30 -15.33
N CYS A 270 26.33 -3.99 -15.21
CA CYS A 270 26.12 -3.24 -13.97
C CYS A 270 24.65 -2.94 -13.69
N THR A 271 23.87 -2.68 -14.74
CA THR A 271 22.49 -2.18 -14.59
C THR A 271 21.41 -3.15 -15.08
N GLY A 272 21.81 -4.24 -15.73
CA GLY A 272 20.87 -5.16 -16.40
C GLY A 272 20.20 -4.57 -17.64
N ASN A 273 20.48 -3.32 -18.00
CA ASN A 273 19.88 -2.59 -19.12
C ASN A 273 20.93 -2.13 -20.12
N THR A 274 20.57 -1.98 -21.38
CA THR A 274 21.35 -1.17 -22.31
C THR A 274 21.27 0.33 -21.96
N VAL A 275 22.19 1.13 -22.46
CA VAL A 275 22.19 2.58 -22.22
C VAL A 275 20.87 3.23 -22.66
N MET A 276 20.32 2.81 -23.80
CA MET A 276 19.04 3.31 -24.31
C MET A 276 17.82 2.83 -23.53
N GLU A 277 17.81 1.56 -23.08
CA GLU A 277 16.75 1.03 -22.19
C GLU A 277 16.74 1.77 -20.85
N TYR A 278 17.92 2.03 -20.29
CA TYR A 278 18.06 2.81 -19.07
C TYR A 278 17.49 4.21 -19.22
N ARG A 279 17.88 4.94 -20.30
CA ARG A 279 17.33 6.26 -20.60
C ARG A 279 15.83 6.24 -20.75
N LYS A 280 15.27 5.27 -21.49
CA LYS A 280 13.82 5.14 -21.69
C LYS A 280 13.06 4.91 -20.37
N LYS A 281 13.66 4.20 -19.41
CA LYS A 281 13.09 4.00 -18.08
C LYS A 281 13.18 5.25 -17.21
N TYR A 282 14.21 6.06 -17.41
CA TYR A 282 14.44 7.29 -16.64
C TYR A 282 13.55 8.45 -17.08
N VAL A 283 13.30 8.57 -18.40
CA VAL A 283 12.51 9.67 -19.01
C VAL A 283 10.99 9.42 -18.96
N LYS A 284 10.54 8.24 -18.52
CA LYS A 284 9.12 7.97 -18.30
C LYS A 284 8.63 8.55 -16.98
#